data_533e06996bc30ea51e8ca34ddaca41fa
#
_entry.id   533e06996bc30ea51e8ca34ddaca41fa
#
_cell.length_a   1.000
_cell.length_b   1.000
_cell.length_c   1.000
_cell.angle_alpha   90.00
_cell.angle_beta   90.00
_cell.angle_gamma   90.00
#
_symmetry.space_group_name_H-M   'P 1'
#
loop_
_entity.id
_entity.type
_entity.pdbx_description
1 polymer ?
#
loop_
_entity_poly.entity_id
_entity_poly.type
_entity_poly.pdbx_seq_one_letter_code
_entity_poly.pdbx_strand_id
1 'polypeptide(L)'
;MRQFLNTLFVLSEDAYLTLDGENVVVSRGKAEVGRVPLHTLESILCFSYAGASPALMGKCGRMGIDLSFYSPRGRFLARTVGEERGNVLLRQTQYAVAASEALSCSYARSFILGKVYNARWVLERATRDHPQRVPVDELKQTSAQLAAALPLVESCEDLEQLRGLEGEAAQRYFDRFNALILQQNDAFVFTSRSRRPPLDNVNALLSFAYSLLASDCAAALEGAGLDPYVGFLHRARPGRRSLALDLMEELRAVLADRFVLSCINQKVLSAKHFEKQENGAVLLTEEGRRAFLNAWQQKKREVITHPFLKEKLCWGLVPYVQALLLARTLRGDLEVYPPFFWK
;
A
#
# COMPACT_ATOMS: atom_id res chain seq x y z
N MET A 1 13.51 11.37 12.85
CA MET A 1 12.58 10.44 12.15
C MET A 1 11.54 9.95 13.15
N ARG A 2 10.24 9.93 12.81
CA ARG A 2 9.18 9.43 13.73
C ARG A 2 9.31 7.92 13.86
N GLN A 3 9.39 7.39 15.10
CA GLN A 3 9.47 5.95 15.37
C GLN A 3 8.11 5.31 15.69
N PHE A 4 7.03 6.08 15.67
CA PHE A 4 5.72 5.61 16.13
C PHE A 4 4.90 5.06 14.97
N LEU A 5 4.54 3.77 15.05
CA LEU A 5 3.64 3.08 14.13
C LEU A 5 2.34 2.70 14.86
N ASN A 6 1.73 3.67 15.51
CA ASN A 6 0.51 3.43 16.24
C ASN A 6 -0.71 3.80 15.39
N THR A 7 -1.39 2.78 14.89
CA THR A 7 -2.68 2.90 14.20
C THR A 7 -3.77 2.32 15.06
N LEU A 8 -4.83 3.11 15.30
CA LEU A 8 -6.05 2.64 15.94
C LEU A 8 -7.01 2.11 14.87
N PHE A 9 -7.36 0.83 14.96
CA PHE A 9 -8.39 0.22 14.14
C PHE A 9 -9.69 0.13 14.92
N VAL A 10 -10.73 0.80 14.46
CA VAL A 10 -12.08 0.73 15.03
C VAL A 10 -12.95 -0.11 14.11
N LEU A 11 -13.16 -1.39 14.49
CA LEU A 11 -13.79 -2.40 13.63
C LEU A 11 -15.30 -2.57 13.91
N SER A 12 -15.84 -2.00 15.00
CA SER A 12 -17.26 -2.09 15.33
C SER A 12 -18.06 -1.19 14.40
N GLU A 13 -19.07 -1.75 13.73
CA GLU A 13 -19.84 -1.08 12.67
C GLU A 13 -20.69 0.11 13.17
N ASP A 14 -21.01 0.12 14.45
CA ASP A 14 -21.79 1.14 15.16
C ASP A 14 -20.94 2.08 16.05
N ALA A 15 -19.61 1.98 15.95
CA ALA A 15 -18.72 2.80 16.74
C ALA A 15 -18.71 4.25 16.28
N TYR A 16 -18.85 5.18 17.23
CA TYR A 16 -18.68 6.62 17.03
C TYR A 16 -17.45 7.12 17.77
N LEU A 17 -16.70 8.02 17.16
CA LEU A 17 -15.45 8.53 17.70
C LEU A 17 -15.61 9.98 18.18
N THR A 18 -15.17 10.27 19.39
CA THR A 18 -15.20 11.61 19.96
C THR A 18 -13.85 12.02 20.52
N LEU A 19 -13.66 13.32 20.70
CA LEU A 19 -12.51 13.90 21.38
C LEU A 19 -12.88 14.17 22.84
N ASP A 20 -12.03 13.70 23.76
CA ASP A 20 -12.09 14.08 25.16
C ASP A 20 -10.68 14.41 25.66
N GLY A 21 -10.43 15.72 25.87
CA GLY A 21 -9.08 16.25 26.15
C GLY A 21 -8.10 15.91 25.01
N GLU A 22 -7.06 15.14 25.31
CA GLU A 22 -6.05 14.67 24.35
C GLU A 22 -6.28 13.21 23.93
N ASN A 23 -7.51 12.68 24.12
CA ASN A 23 -7.82 11.30 23.81
C ASN A 23 -8.89 11.17 22.73
N VAL A 24 -8.75 10.15 21.87
CA VAL A 24 -9.88 9.64 21.11
C VAL A 24 -10.66 8.67 21.98
N VAL A 25 -11.96 8.88 22.06
CA VAL A 25 -12.91 8.02 22.78
C VAL A 25 -13.75 7.27 21.76
N VAL A 26 -13.79 5.96 21.87
CA VAL A 26 -14.61 5.07 21.03
C VAL A 26 -15.86 4.70 21.82
N SER A 27 -17.04 5.01 21.29
CA SER A 27 -18.34 4.73 21.92
C SER A 27 -19.20 3.81 21.05
N ARG A 28 -20.02 2.98 21.69
CA ARG A 28 -21.10 2.22 21.04
C ARG A 28 -22.42 2.59 21.74
N GLY A 29 -23.27 3.29 21.02
CA GLY A 29 -24.42 3.94 21.64
C GLY A 29 -23.98 4.92 22.74
N LYS A 30 -24.40 4.68 23.99
CA LYS A 30 -24.01 5.51 25.14
C LYS A 30 -22.81 4.97 25.94
N ALA A 31 -22.29 3.79 25.59
CA ALA A 31 -21.21 3.16 26.33
C ALA A 31 -19.86 3.49 25.71
N GLU A 32 -18.90 3.95 26.53
CA GLU A 32 -17.49 4.05 26.16
C GLU A 32 -16.91 2.63 26.12
N VAL A 33 -16.33 2.24 24.97
CA VAL A 33 -15.72 0.92 24.75
C VAL A 33 -14.20 0.98 24.63
N GLY A 34 -13.65 2.18 24.53
CA GLY A 34 -12.21 2.38 24.46
C GLY A 34 -11.81 3.84 24.48
N ARG A 35 -10.58 4.08 24.99
CA ARG A 35 -9.95 5.41 25.06
C ARG A 35 -8.48 5.28 24.74
N VAL A 36 -7.96 6.12 23.83
CA VAL A 36 -6.56 6.08 23.39
C VAL A 36 -6.02 7.50 23.30
N PRO A 37 -4.82 7.78 23.87
CA PRO A 37 -4.18 9.08 23.76
C PRO A 37 -3.78 9.39 22.31
N LEU A 38 -4.17 10.55 21.78
CA LEU A 38 -3.90 10.95 20.39
C LEU A 38 -2.41 11.09 20.09
N HIS A 39 -1.60 11.54 21.05
CA HIS A 39 -0.15 11.71 20.84
C HIS A 39 0.58 10.39 20.58
N THR A 40 -0.03 9.25 20.87
CA THR A 40 0.50 7.91 20.56
C THR A 40 0.11 7.41 19.18
N LEU A 41 -0.78 8.13 18.47
CA LEU A 41 -1.36 7.69 17.20
C LEU A 41 -0.76 8.46 16.02
N GLU A 42 -0.52 7.75 14.93
CA GLU A 42 -0.22 8.29 13.60
C GLU A 42 -1.43 8.21 12.67
N SER A 43 -2.28 7.21 12.89
CA SER A 43 -3.49 7.06 12.10
C SER A 43 -4.63 6.40 12.89
N ILE A 44 -5.86 6.69 12.45
CA ILE A 44 -7.10 6.08 12.94
C ILE A 44 -7.87 5.58 11.72
N LEU A 45 -8.13 4.28 11.64
CA LEU A 45 -8.94 3.68 10.60
C LEU A 45 -10.28 3.24 11.21
N CYS A 46 -11.36 3.92 10.83
CA CYS A 46 -12.70 3.67 11.35
C CYS A 46 -13.55 2.90 10.32
N PHE A 47 -13.91 1.66 10.64
CA PHE A 47 -14.73 0.77 9.81
C PHE A 47 -16.22 0.86 10.24
N SER A 48 -16.72 2.08 10.39
CA SER A 48 -18.06 2.38 10.84
C SER A 48 -18.71 3.47 10.00
N TYR A 49 -20.03 3.41 9.85
CA TYR A 49 -20.81 4.48 9.26
C TYR A 49 -21.23 5.56 10.27
N ALA A 50 -21.06 5.30 11.58
CA ALA A 50 -21.42 6.28 12.61
C ALA A 50 -20.50 7.51 12.60
N GLY A 51 -19.21 7.33 12.20
CA GLY A 51 -18.30 8.45 11.96
C GLY A 51 -17.57 8.95 13.19
N ALA A 52 -17.22 10.25 13.18
CA ALA A 52 -16.49 10.91 14.25
C ALA A 52 -16.97 12.35 14.46
N SER A 53 -16.71 12.92 15.65
CA SER A 53 -17.04 14.30 15.96
C SER A 53 -16.14 15.29 15.18
N PRO A 54 -16.67 16.46 14.76
CA PRO A 54 -15.86 17.51 14.12
C PRO A 54 -14.68 17.96 14.97
N ALA A 55 -14.82 17.96 16.30
CA ALA A 55 -13.75 18.32 17.23
C ALA A 55 -12.56 17.34 17.12
N LEU A 56 -12.84 16.02 17.04
CA LEU A 56 -11.80 15.01 16.82
C LEU A 56 -11.18 15.14 15.44
N MET A 57 -11.98 15.31 14.39
CA MET A 57 -11.49 15.52 13.02
C MET A 57 -10.52 16.70 12.95
N GLY A 58 -10.90 17.86 13.51
CA GLY A 58 -10.05 19.05 13.55
C GLY A 58 -8.78 18.87 14.39
N LYS A 59 -8.86 18.12 15.52
CA LYS A 59 -7.68 17.81 16.34
C LYS A 59 -6.71 16.90 15.58
N CYS A 60 -7.21 15.85 14.94
CA CYS A 60 -6.41 14.95 14.10
C CYS A 60 -5.71 15.72 12.97
N GLY A 61 -6.43 16.60 12.26
CA GLY A 61 -5.86 17.44 11.21
C GLY A 61 -4.71 18.32 11.70
N ARG A 62 -4.87 18.99 12.86
CA ARG A 62 -3.82 19.82 13.46
C ARG A 62 -2.59 19.00 13.91
N MET A 63 -2.80 17.78 14.38
CA MET A 63 -1.72 16.89 14.85
C MET A 63 -1.07 16.09 13.72
N GLY A 64 -1.60 16.14 12.50
CA GLY A 64 -1.13 15.33 11.38
C GLY A 64 -1.45 13.83 11.55
N ILE A 65 -2.53 13.51 12.29
CA ILE A 65 -3.02 12.13 12.46
C ILE A 65 -3.98 11.86 11.28
N ASP A 66 -3.70 10.83 10.49
CA ASP A 66 -4.61 10.40 9.42
C ASP A 66 -5.85 9.73 10.05
N LEU A 67 -7.01 10.34 9.86
CA LEU A 67 -8.30 9.78 10.26
C LEU A 67 -9.08 9.40 9.02
N SER A 68 -9.18 8.10 8.77
CA SER A 68 -9.79 7.54 7.57
C SER A 68 -11.00 6.68 7.92
N PHE A 69 -12.06 6.81 7.11
CA PHE A 69 -13.32 6.08 7.25
C PHE A 69 -13.45 5.03 6.16
N TYR A 70 -13.87 3.86 6.57
CA TYR A 70 -14.13 2.72 5.69
C TYR A 70 -15.53 2.17 5.97
N SER A 71 -16.17 1.61 4.94
CA SER A 71 -17.35 0.78 5.19
C SER A 71 -16.96 -0.42 6.07
N PRO A 72 -17.92 -1.07 6.76
CA PRO A 72 -17.64 -2.30 7.51
C PRO A 72 -16.97 -3.40 6.68
N ARG A 73 -17.17 -3.39 5.36
CA ARG A 73 -16.57 -4.33 4.41
C ARG A 73 -15.21 -3.87 3.85
N GLY A 74 -14.61 -2.81 4.39
CA GLY A 74 -13.27 -2.35 4.03
C GLY A 74 -13.19 -1.43 2.80
N ARG A 75 -14.33 -0.99 2.22
CA ARG A 75 -14.30 0.03 1.15
C ARG A 75 -14.00 1.40 1.74
N PHE A 76 -13.00 2.07 1.24
CA PHE A 76 -12.69 3.44 1.63
C PHE A 76 -13.90 4.37 1.34
N LEU A 77 -14.25 5.22 2.29
CA LEU A 77 -15.35 6.19 2.21
C LEU A 77 -14.83 7.62 2.15
N ALA A 78 -14.07 8.02 3.17
CA ALA A 78 -13.56 9.38 3.31
C ALA A 78 -12.32 9.39 4.21
N ARG A 79 -11.59 10.50 4.20
CA ARG A 79 -10.58 10.80 5.20
C ARG A 79 -10.65 12.28 5.56
N THR A 80 -10.20 12.63 6.75
CA THR A 80 -10.07 14.02 7.16
C THR A 80 -8.75 14.58 6.65
N VAL A 81 -8.79 15.75 6.05
CA VAL A 81 -7.62 16.55 5.69
C VAL A 81 -7.70 17.81 6.51
N GLY A 82 -6.64 18.11 7.25
CA GLY A 82 -6.54 19.33 8.02
C GLY A 82 -6.16 20.54 7.15
N GLU A 83 -5.88 21.66 7.80
CA GLU A 83 -5.32 22.83 7.13
C GLU A 83 -4.03 22.46 6.40
N GLU A 84 -3.96 22.80 5.12
CA GLU A 84 -2.78 22.50 4.31
C GLU A 84 -1.58 23.34 4.78
N ARG A 85 -0.56 22.65 5.27
CA ARG A 85 0.73 23.24 5.66
C ARG A 85 1.84 22.94 4.68
N GLY A 86 1.48 22.60 3.42
CA GLY A 86 2.41 22.15 2.40
C GLY A 86 3.20 23.31 1.77
N ASN A 87 4.39 22.97 1.27
CA ASN A 87 5.19 23.89 0.45
C ASN A 87 4.51 24.10 -0.92
N VAL A 88 3.98 25.30 -1.17
CA VAL A 88 3.31 25.66 -2.43
C VAL A 88 4.24 25.47 -3.64
N LEU A 89 5.52 25.82 -3.51
CA LEU A 89 6.51 25.67 -4.59
C LEU A 89 6.73 24.20 -4.96
N LEU A 90 6.75 23.30 -3.98
CA LEU A 90 6.87 21.87 -4.22
C LEU A 90 5.68 21.33 -5.04
N ARG A 91 4.45 21.77 -4.72
CA ARG A 91 3.25 21.39 -5.49
C ARG A 91 3.23 21.99 -6.87
N GLN A 92 3.66 23.24 -7.03
CA GLN A 92 3.83 23.84 -8.37
C GLN A 92 4.79 23.01 -9.23
N THR A 93 5.92 22.60 -8.68
CA THR A 93 6.88 21.72 -9.39
C THR A 93 6.24 20.36 -9.71
N GLN A 94 5.54 19.75 -8.75
CA GLN A 94 4.82 18.50 -8.99
C GLN A 94 3.82 18.62 -10.13
N TYR A 95 3.04 19.69 -10.18
CA TYR A 95 2.05 19.92 -11.23
C TYR A 95 2.69 20.20 -12.59
N ALA A 96 3.80 20.92 -12.62
CA ALA A 96 4.58 21.17 -13.83
C ALA A 96 5.16 19.85 -14.40
N VAL A 97 5.70 18.99 -13.53
CA VAL A 97 6.18 17.66 -13.92
C VAL A 97 5.02 16.81 -14.48
N ALA A 98 3.88 16.78 -13.81
CA ALA A 98 2.71 16.00 -14.23
C ALA A 98 2.09 16.50 -15.55
N ALA A 99 2.26 17.78 -15.88
CA ALA A 99 1.82 18.38 -17.14
C ALA A 99 2.76 18.05 -18.33
N SER A 100 3.97 17.57 -18.08
CA SER A 100 4.94 17.19 -19.10
C SER A 100 5.06 15.66 -19.18
N GLU A 101 4.75 15.06 -20.33
CA GLU A 101 4.86 13.59 -20.52
C GLU A 101 6.32 13.12 -20.37
N ALA A 102 7.28 13.85 -20.88
CA ALA A 102 8.70 13.51 -20.77
C ALA A 102 9.18 13.52 -19.31
N LEU A 103 8.85 14.57 -18.55
CA LEU A 103 9.18 14.65 -17.13
C LEU A 103 8.43 13.58 -16.32
N SER A 104 7.15 13.38 -16.58
CA SER A 104 6.35 12.32 -15.97
C SER A 104 6.96 10.93 -16.22
N CYS A 105 7.41 10.66 -17.45
CA CYS A 105 8.09 9.41 -17.80
C CYS A 105 9.38 9.22 -17.00
N SER A 106 10.17 10.26 -16.81
CA SER A 106 11.41 10.22 -16.02
C SER A 106 11.18 9.77 -14.57
N TYR A 107 10.15 10.31 -13.88
CA TYR A 107 9.79 9.88 -12.53
C TYR A 107 9.14 8.51 -12.52
N ALA A 108 8.22 8.23 -13.45
CA ALA A 108 7.50 6.97 -13.57
C ALA A 108 8.45 5.78 -13.78
N ARG A 109 9.53 5.95 -14.56
CA ARG A 109 10.58 4.93 -14.74
C ARG A 109 11.13 4.43 -13.41
N SER A 110 11.41 5.33 -12.48
CA SER A 110 11.96 4.95 -11.17
C SER A 110 10.99 4.07 -10.39
N PHE A 111 9.69 4.39 -10.37
CA PHE A 111 8.69 3.53 -9.72
C PHE A 111 8.58 2.16 -10.37
N ILE A 112 8.63 2.10 -11.71
CA ILE A 112 8.53 0.83 -12.45
C ILE A 112 9.81 0.01 -12.33
N LEU A 113 10.98 0.63 -12.32
CA LEU A 113 12.24 -0.05 -11.99
C LEU A 113 12.16 -0.72 -10.61
N GLY A 114 11.69 0.01 -9.59
CA GLY A 114 11.46 -0.53 -8.25
C GLY A 114 10.49 -1.71 -8.27
N LYS A 115 9.37 -1.58 -8.99
CA LYS A 115 8.37 -2.64 -9.11
C LYS A 115 8.93 -3.91 -9.75
N VAL A 116 9.54 -3.81 -10.92
CA VAL A 116 10.06 -4.96 -11.67
C VAL A 116 11.21 -5.63 -10.91
N TYR A 117 12.13 -4.84 -10.37
CA TYR A 117 13.22 -5.34 -9.54
C TYR A 117 12.69 -6.12 -8.32
N ASN A 118 11.76 -5.56 -7.60
CA ASN A 118 11.21 -6.16 -6.39
C ASN A 118 10.36 -7.40 -6.70
N ALA A 119 9.58 -7.42 -7.77
CA ALA A 119 8.86 -8.61 -8.24
C ALA A 119 9.83 -9.76 -8.55
N ARG A 120 10.92 -9.46 -9.26
CA ARG A 120 11.99 -10.43 -9.51
C ARG A 120 12.53 -11.03 -8.21
N TRP A 121 12.88 -10.18 -7.22
CA TRP A 121 13.45 -10.66 -5.95
C TRP A 121 12.48 -11.47 -5.09
N VAL A 122 11.17 -11.27 -5.24
CA VAL A 122 10.18 -12.17 -4.61
C VAL A 122 10.31 -13.58 -5.17
N LEU A 123 10.47 -13.76 -6.49
CA LEU A 123 10.68 -15.04 -7.14
C LEU A 123 12.02 -15.66 -6.74
N GLU A 124 13.11 -14.88 -6.81
CA GLU A 124 14.45 -15.33 -6.40
C GLU A 124 14.48 -15.84 -4.96
N ARG A 125 13.80 -15.14 -4.07
CA ARG A 125 13.72 -15.51 -2.66
C ARG A 125 12.95 -16.81 -2.47
N ALA A 126 11.85 -17.01 -3.19
CA ALA A 126 11.09 -18.27 -3.14
C ALA A 126 11.92 -19.47 -3.57
N THR A 127 12.72 -19.33 -4.64
CA THR A 127 13.61 -20.41 -5.11
C THR A 127 14.73 -20.72 -4.13
N ARG A 128 15.23 -19.71 -3.40
CA ARG A 128 16.27 -19.88 -2.39
C ARG A 128 15.73 -20.51 -1.10
N ASP A 129 14.60 -19.96 -0.61
CA ASP A 129 14.07 -20.31 0.71
C ASP A 129 13.23 -21.61 0.68
N HIS A 130 12.67 -21.98 -0.49
CA HIS A 130 11.77 -23.14 -0.64
C HIS A 130 12.04 -23.98 -1.91
N PRO A 131 13.30 -24.36 -2.23
CA PRO A 131 13.64 -24.99 -3.52
C PRO A 131 12.92 -26.30 -3.78
N GLN A 132 12.52 -27.03 -2.73
CA GLN A 132 11.83 -28.33 -2.87
C GLN A 132 10.29 -28.19 -3.00
N ARG A 133 9.76 -26.96 -2.89
CA ARG A 133 8.31 -26.69 -2.83
C ARG A 133 7.81 -25.82 -3.95
N VAL A 134 8.71 -25.21 -4.71
CA VAL A 134 8.39 -24.35 -5.84
C VAL A 134 9.02 -24.86 -7.14
N PRO A 135 8.44 -24.57 -8.31
CA PRO A 135 9.04 -24.90 -9.60
C PRO A 135 10.23 -23.98 -9.88
N VAL A 136 11.42 -24.36 -9.40
CA VAL A 136 12.62 -23.52 -9.40
C VAL A 136 12.96 -23.02 -10.80
N ASP A 137 12.99 -23.90 -11.81
CA ASP A 137 13.38 -23.56 -13.17
C ASP A 137 12.44 -22.52 -13.80
N GLU A 138 11.13 -22.68 -13.62
CA GLU A 138 10.12 -21.73 -14.12
C GLU A 138 10.23 -20.37 -13.44
N LEU A 139 10.42 -20.35 -12.11
CA LEU A 139 10.60 -19.10 -11.36
C LEU A 139 11.90 -18.40 -11.75
N LYS A 140 12.99 -19.15 -11.97
CA LYS A 140 14.27 -18.61 -12.45
C LYS A 140 14.18 -18.06 -13.87
N GLN A 141 13.47 -18.75 -14.75
CA GLN A 141 13.20 -18.26 -16.11
C GLN A 141 12.45 -16.93 -16.08
N THR A 142 11.37 -16.85 -15.28
CA THR A 142 10.60 -15.61 -15.13
C THR A 142 11.44 -14.51 -14.49
N SER A 143 12.26 -14.83 -13.48
CA SER A 143 13.20 -13.88 -12.89
C SER A 143 14.19 -13.32 -13.92
N ALA A 144 14.71 -14.15 -14.81
CA ALA A 144 15.61 -13.72 -15.90
C ALA A 144 14.88 -12.79 -16.89
N GLN A 145 13.62 -13.09 -17.24
CA GLN A 145 12.79 -12.24 -18.08
C GLN A 145 12.53 -10.87 -17.43
N LEU A 146 12.23 -10.83 -16.13
CA LEU A 146 12.09 -9.57 -15.39
C LEU A 146 13.40 -8.81 -15.31
N ALA A 147 14.55 -9.48 -15.16
CA ALA A 147 15.85 -8.85 -15.21
C ALA A 147 16.13 -8.21 -16.57
N ALA A 148 15.77 -8.90 -17.66
CA ALA A 148 15.93 -8.37 -19.04
C ALA A 148 15.03 -7.16 -19.32
N ALA A 149 13.92 -7.02 -18.61
CA ALA A 149 13.04 -5.86 -18.75
C ALA A 149 13.62 -4.58 -18.08
N LEU A 150 14.50 -4.70 -17.08
CA LEU A 150 15.02 -3.54 -16.34
C LEU A 150 15.73 -2.52 -17.23
N PRO A 151 16.69 -2.89 -18.13
CA PRO A 151 17.32 -1.94 -19.04
C PRO A 151 16.33 -1.28 -20.01
N LEU A 152 15.28 -2.00 -20.44
CA LEU A 152 14.24 -1.46 -21.31
C LEU A 152 13.41 -0.40 -20.59
N VAL A 153 13.08 -0.64 -19.31
CA VAL A 153 12.40 0.35 -18.47
C VAL A 153 13.29 1.55 -18.23
N GLU A 154 14.58 1.35 -17.95
CA GLU A 154 15.54 2.42 -17.65
C GLU A 154 15.76 3.37 -18.83
N SER A 155 15.78 2.85 -20.05
CA SER A 155 15.95 3.64 -21.27
C SER A 155 14.66 4.16 -21.90
N CYS A 156 13.49 3.83 -21.32
CA CYS A 156 12.19 4.21 -21.89
C CYS A 156 11.92 5.71 -21.73
N GLU A 157 11.61 6.40 -22.81
CA GLU A 157 11.29 7.84 -22.84
C GLU A 157 9.80 8.12 -23.13
N ASP A 158 9.04 7.08 -23.50
CA ASP A 158 7.62 7.16 -23.80
C ASP A 158 6.78 6.56 -22.66
N LEU A 159 5.80 7.33 -22.18
CA LEU A 159 4.99 6.95 -21.03
C LEU A 159 4.02 5.79 -21.34
N GLU A 160 3.51 5.68 -22.57
CA GLU A 160 2.62 4.58 -22.98
C GLU A 160 3.45 3.29 -23.16
N GLN A 161 4.63 3.40 -23.75
CA GLN A 161 5.57 2.27 -23.82
C GLN A 161 5.95 1.79 -22.43
N LEU A 162 6.20 2.71 -21.49
CA LEU A 162 6.52 2.37 -20.10
C LEU A 162 5.36 1.61 -19.42
N ARG A 163 4.10 2.00 -19.68
CA ARG A 163 2.91 1.27 -19.21
C ARG A 163 2.81 -0.12 -19.83
N GLY A 164 3.18 -0.26 -21.08
CA GLY A 164 3.25 -1.56 -21.76
C GLY A 164 4.27 -2.50 -21.09
N LEU A 165 5.48 -2.00 -20.84
CA LEU A 165 6.55 -2.74 -20.14
C LEU A 165 6.14 -3.12 -18.70
N GLU A 166 5.49 -2.21 -18.00
CA GLU A 166 4.94 -2.46 -16.66
C GLU A 166 3.92 -3.59 -16.69
N GLY A 167 2.94 -3.51 -17.62
CA GLY A 167 1.88 -4.49 -17.76
C GLY A 167 2.40 -5.89 -18.09
N GLU A 168 3.35 -5.98 -19.01
CA GLU A 168 3.99 -7.25 -19.38
C GLU A 168 4.77 -7.85 -18.20
N ALA A 169 5.57 -7.05 -17.51
CA ALA A 169 6.30 -7.49 -16.32
C ALA A 169 5.35 -7.97 -15.20
N ALA A 170 4.26 -7.23 -14.97
CA ALA A 170 3.24 -7.61 -14.00
C ALA A 170 2.54 -8.92 -14.37
N GLN A 171 2.20 -9.12 -15.64
CA GLN A 171 1.60 -10.37 -16.11
C GLN A 171 2.52 -11.56 -15.88
N ARG A 172 3.80 -11.47 -16.31
CA ARG A 172 4.80 -12.53 -16.10
C ARG A 172 4.96 -12.89 -14.62
N TYR A 173 4.97 -11.90 -13.74
CA TYR A 173 5.04 -12.11 -12.29
C TYR A 173 3.79 -12.83 -11.76
N PHE A 174 2.59 -12.35 -12.11
CA PHE A 174 1.34 -12.93 -11.63
C PHE A 174 1.05 -14.31 -12.22
N ASP A 175 1.53 -14.64 -13.41
CA ASP A 175 1.46 -16.00 -13.99
C ASP A 175 2.18 -17.05 -13.11
N ARG A 176 3.13 -16.61 -12.28
CA ARG A 176 3.86 -17.45 -11.32
C ARG A 176 3.38 -17.34 -9.89
N PHE A 177 2.42 -16.47 -9.62
CA PHE A 177 2.00 -16.14 -8.25
C PHE A 177 1.43 -17.35 -7.49
N ASN A 178 0.67 -18.20 -8.18
CA ASN A 178 0.10 -19.41 -7.59
C ASN A 178 1.18 -20.39 -7.07
N ALA A 179 2.32 -20.46 -7.71
CA ALA A 179 3.45 -21.30 -7.30
C ALA A 179 4.10 -20.84 -5.96
N LEU A 180 3.83 -19.62 -5.52
CA LEU A 180 4.31 -19.08 -4.26
C LEU A 180 3.37 -19.39 -3.08
N ILE A 181 2.21 -19.98 -3.35
CA ILE A 181 1.26 -20.45 -2.34
C ILE A 181 1.66 -21.86 -1.95
N LEU A 182 2.27 -21.99 -0.76
CA LEU A 182 2.88 -23.23 -0.31
C LEU A 182 1.99 -24.03 0.65
N GLN A 183 0.87 -23.46 1.08
CA GLN A 183 -0.07 -24.04 2.03
C GLN A 183 -1.50 -23.76 1.62
N GLN A 184 -2.44 -24.63 2.05
CA GLN A 184 -3.87 -24.43 1.88
C GLN A 184 -4.30 -24.28 0.39
N ASN A 185 -3.64 -25.00 -0.51
CA ASN A 185 -3.80 -24.85 -1.96
C ASN A 185 -5.26 -25.04 -2.44
N ASP A 186 -6.06 -25.86 -1.74
CA ASP A 186 -7.48 -26.07 -2.08
C ASP A 186 -8.34 -24.81 -1.83
N ALA A 187 -7.98 -24.02 -0.81
CA ALA A 187 -8.71 -22.83 -0.42
C ALA A 187 -8.16 -21.54 -1.06
N PHE A 188 -6.89 -21.55 -1.47
CA PHE A 188 -6.20 -20.37 -2.01
C PHE A 188 -5.63 -20.69 -3.40
N VAL A 189 -6.50 -20.75 -4.38
CA VAL A 189 -6.13 -20.90 -5.80
C VAL A 189 -6.09 -19.52 -6.43
N PHE A 190 -4.97 -19.20 -7.09
CA PHE A 190 -4.81 -17.97 -7.86
C PHE A 190 -4.62 -18.32 -9.33
N THR A 191 -5.58 -17.93 -10.17
CA THR A 191 -5.52 -18.18 -11.62
C THR A 191 -5.05 -16.92 -12.36
N SER A 192 -5.64 -15.80 -12.03
CA SER A 192 -5.33 -14.51 -12.65
C SER A 192 -5.76 -13.36 -11.73
N ARG A 193 -5.28 -12.15 -12.00
CA ARG A 193 -5.62 -10.97 -11.20
C ARG A 193 -7.02 -10.45 -11.52
N SER A 194 -7.98 -10.63 -10.61
CA SER A 194 -9.32 -10.01 -10.61
C SER A 194 -9.41 -8.91 -9.54
N ARG A 195 -10.00 -7.76 -9.86
CA ARG A 195 -9.95 -6.57 -8.97
C ARG A 195 -11.32 -6.06 -8.58
N ARG A 196 -12.28 -6.04 -9.48
CA ARG A 196 -13.60 -5.41 -9.28
C ARG A 196 -14.69 -6.23 -9.95
N PRO A 197 -15.22 -7.21 -9.27
CA PRO A 197 -14.88 -7.67 -7.92
C PRO A 197 -13.69 -8.65 -7.87
N PRO A 198 -13.10 -8.90 -6.69
CA PRO A 198 -12.20 -10.04 -6.50
C PRO A 198 -13.03 -11.33 -6.52
N LEU A 199 -12.57 -12.34 -7.29
CA LEU A 199 -13.35 -13.57 -7.56
C LEU A 199 -12.85 -14.80 -6.79
N ASP A 200 -11.74 -14.66 -6.07
CA ASP A 200 -11.15 -15.70 -5.23
C ASP A 200 -10.53 -15.10 -3.95
N ASN A 201 -10.18 -15.97 -3.01
CA ASN A 201 -9.66 -15.58 -1.70
C ASN A 201 -8.33 -14.80 -1.81
N VAL A 202 -7.45 -15.19 -2.73
CA VAL A 202 -6.15 -14.53 -2.93
C VAL A 202 -6.36 -13.13 -3.48
N ASN A 203 -7.23 -12.97 -4.48
CA ASN A 203 -7.57 -11.68 -5.04
C ASN A 203 -8.27 -10.75 -4.03
N ALA A 204 -9.08 -11.30 -3.12
CA ALA A 204 -9.69 -10.55 -2.01
C ALA A 204 -8.60 -9.99 -1.09
N LEU A 205 -7.62 -10.82 -0.69
CA LEU A 205 -6.50 -10.40 0.16
C LEU A 205 -5.60 -9.36 -0.53
N LEU A 206 -5.22 -9.59 -1.79
CA LEU A 206 -4.42 -8.65 -2.56
C LEU A 206 -5.12 -7.30 -2.71
N SER A 207 -6.42 -7.30 -3.00
CA SER A 207 -7.20 -6.07 -3.14
C SER A 207 -7.28 -5.28 -1.85
N PHE A 208 -7.42 -5.98 -0.71
CA PHE A 208 -7.46 -5.34 0.59
C PHE A 208 -6.07 -4.81 1.00
N ALA A 209 -5.00 -5.60 0.82
CA ALA A 209 -3.62 -5.16 1.08
C ALA A 209 -3.26 -3.91 0.26
N TYR A 210 -3.61 -3.90 -1.03
CA TYR A 210 -3.36 -2.74 -1.89
C TYR A 210 -4.16 -1.50 -1.49
N SER A 211 -5.37 -1.69 -0.96
CA SER A 211 -6.17 -0.57 -0.45
C SER A 211 -5.53 0.06 0.80
N LEU A 212 -5.00 -0.77 1.69
CA LEU A 212 -4.27 -0.32 2.89
C LEU A 212 -2.96 0.38 2.48
N LEU A 213 -2.17 -0.23 1.61
CA LEU A 213 -0.90 0.34 1.15
C LEU A 213 -1.10 1.66 0.40
N ALA A 214 -2.13 1.75 -0.47
CA ALA A 214 -2.46 2.99 -1.16
C ALA A 214 -2.88 4.12 -0.20
N SER A 215 -3.53 3.78 0.92
CA SER A 215 -3.87 4.74 1.97
C SER A 215 -2.63 5.18 2.74
N ASP A 216 -1.75 4.26 3.08
CA ASP A 216 -0.45 4.58 3.72
C ASP A 216 0.39 5.48 2.81
N CYS A 217 0.47 5.19 1.50
CA CYS A 217 1.18 6.03 0.53
C CYS A 217 0.55 7.42 0.39
N ALA A 218 -0.77 7.52 0.36
CA ALA A 218 -1.45 8.81 0.27
C ALA A 218 -1.18 9.68 1.52
N ALA A 219 -1.28 9.11 2.71
CA ALA A 219 -0.96 9.80 3.96
C ALA A 219 0.51 10.25 4.00
N ALA A 220 1.42 9.40 3.52
CA ALA A 220 2.84 9.71 3.43
C ALA A 220 3.13 10.89 2.49
N LEU A 221 2.50 10.92 1.30
CA LEU A 221 2.65 11.99 0.32
C LEU A 221 2.12 13.33 0.86
N GLU A 222 0.96 13.32 1.52
CA GLU A 222 0.42 14.53 2.15
C GLU A 222 1.32 15.03 3.29
N GLY A 223 1.81 14.10 4.12
CA GLY A 223 2.78 14.44 5.16
C GLY A 223 4.11 15.00 4.62
N ALA A 224 4.48 14.68 3.38
CA ALA A 224 5.63 15.25 2.67
C ALA A 224 5.29 16.56 1.92
N GLY A 225 4.03 17.01 1.93
CA GLY A 225 3.58 18.23 1.25
C GLY A 225 3.23 18.05 -0.23
N LEU A 226 3.08 16.80 -0.70
CA LEU A 226 2.71 16.45 -2.07
C LEU A 226 1.20 16.19 -2.20
N ASP A 227 0.66 16.42 -3.38
CA ASP A 227 -0.71 16.08 -3.73
C ASP A 227 -0.80 14.60 -4.16
N PRO A 228 -1.48 13.71 -3.41
CA PRO A 228 -1.56 12.30 -3.74
C PRO A 228 -2.41 12.00 -4.99
N TYR A 229 -3.17 12.97 -5.50
CA TYR A 229 -4.04 12.79 -6.66
C TYR A 229 -3.35 13.09 -8.00
N VAL A 230 -2.26 13.86 -8.00
CA VAL A 230 -1.52 14.26 -9.21
C VAL A 230 -0.30 13.37 -9.38
N GLY A 231 -0.46 12.30 -10.17
CA GLY A 231 0.56 11.30 -10.46
C GLY A 231 1.30 11.52 -11.78
N PHE A 232 2.32 10.70 -12.00
CA PHE A 232 3.19 10.74 -13.19
C PHE A 232 2.91 9.57 -14.13
N LEU A 233 2.77 8.34 -13.60
CA LEU A 233 2.43 7.14 -14.38
C LEU A 233 0.93 7.00 -14.58
N HIS A 234 0.18 7.10 -13.49
CA HIS A 234 -1.26 6.97 -13.50
C HIS A 234 -1.91 8.29 -13.92
N ARG A 235 -2.64 8.29 -15.04
CA ARG A 235 -3.37 9.48 -15.51
C ARG A 235 -4.33 10.00 -14.45
N ALA A 236 -4.41 11.32 -14.29
CA ALA A 236 -5.35 11.97 -13.40
C ALA A 236 -6.80 11.62 -13.77
N ARG A 237 -7.58 11.24 -12.77
CA ARG A 237 -9.03 10.99 -12.86
C ARG A 237 -9.68 11.48 -11.58
N PRO A 238 -10.90 12.04 -11.62
CA PRO A 238 -11.62 12.45 -10.43
C PRO A 238 -11.68 11.32 -9.38
N GLY A 239 -11.31 11.63 -8.14
CA GLY A 239 -11.29 10.68 -7.03
C GLY A 239 -10.17 9.63 -7.04
N ARG A 240 -9.27 9.64 -8.03
CA ARG A 240 -8.14 8.70 -8.10
C ARG A 240 -6.88 9.30 -7.50
N ARG A 241 -6.35 8.67 -6.46
CA ARG A 241 -5.07 9.05 -5.82
C ARG A 241 -3.89 8.58 -6.67
N SER A 242 -3.67 9.23 -7.83
CA SER A 242 -2.76 8.76 -8.87
C SER A 242 -1.32 8.68 -8.41
N LEU A 243 -0.78 9.68 -7.67
CA LEU A 243 0.59 9.63 -7.17
C LEU A 243 0.76 8.58 -6.04
N ALA A 244 -0.27 8.39 -5.21
CA ALA A 244 -0.22 7.32 -4.21
C ALA A 244 -0.18 5.92 -4.86
N LEU A 245 -0.85 5.75 -6.00
CA LEU A 245 -0.76 4.52 -6.79
C LEU A 245 0.61 4.38 -7.46
N ASP A 246 1.22 5.48 -7.93
CA ASP A 246 2.56 5.48 -8.50
C ASP A 246 3.60 5.05 -7.45
N LEU A 247 3.60 5.73 -6.30
CA LEU A 247 4.52 5.42 -5.19
C LEU A 247 4.36 3.99 -4.68
N MET A 248 3.12 3.49 -4.65
CA MET A 248 2.82 2.13 -4.22
C MET A 248 3.44 1.06 -5.14
N GLU A 249 3.70 1.35 -6.43
CA GLU A 249 4.16 0.33 -7.40
C GLU A 249 5.43 -0.37 -6.93
N GLU A 250 6.40 0.36 -6.42
CA GLU A 250 7.66 -0.21 -5.93
C GLU A 250 7.53 -1.04 -4.65
N LEU A 251 6.43 -0.85 -3.89
CA LEU A 251 6.18 -1.54 -2.63
C LEU A 251 5.22 -2.74 -2.75
N ARG A 252 4.52 -2.90 -3.88
CA ARG A 252 3.51 -3.95 -4.05
C ARG A 252 4.09 -5.33 -3.80
N ALA A 253 5.11 -5.72 -4.56
CA ALA A 253 5.65 -7.08 -4.49
C ALA A 253 6.27 -7.39 -3.12
N VAL A 254 7.10 -6.47 -2.60
CA VAL A 254 7.89 -6.72 -1.39
C VAL A 254 7.14 -6.53 -0.09
N LEU A 255 6.12 -5.69 -0.07
CA LEU A 255 5.32 -5.45 1.14
C LEU A 255 3.96 -6.13 1.04
N ALA A 256 3.11 -5.77 0.06
CA ALA A 256 1.74 -6.26 0.00
C ALA A 256 1.63 -7.72 -0.44
N ASP A 257 2.26 -8.11 -1.55
CA ASP A 257 2.13 -9.47 -2.09
C ASP A 257 2.78 -10.48 -1.16
N ARG A 258 4.01 -10.20 -0.68
CA ARG A 258 4.69 -11.06 0.30
C ARG A 258 3.93 -11.16 1.62
N PHE A 259 3.28 -10.10 2.06
CA PHE A 259 2.45 -10.14 3.24
C PHE A 259 1.24 -11.06 3.04
N VAL A 260 0.55 -10.96 1.90
CA VAL A 260 -0.57 -11.85 1.56
C VAL A 260 -0.11 -13.30 1.52
N LEU A 261 1.00 -13.60 0.82
CA LEU A 261 1.59 -14.94 0.78
C LEU A 261 1.96 -15.45 2.19
N SER A 262 2.51 -14.58 3.05
CA SER A 262 2.81 -14.94 4.44
C SER A 262 1.55 -15.27 5.23
N CYS A 263 0.48 -14.49 5.08
CA CYS A 263 -0.80 -14.77 5.75
C CYS A 263 -1.38 -16.13 5.36
N ILE A 264 -1.25 -16.52 4.07
CA ILE A 264 -1.70 -17.83 3.57
C ILE A 264 -0.77 -18.94 4.06
N ASN A 265 0.53 -18.81 3.82
CA ASN A 265 1.52 -19.86 4.06
C ASN A 265 1.75 -20.13 5.56
N GLN A 266 1.55 -19.14 6.43
CA GLN A 266 1.59 -19.27 7.89
C GLN A 266 0.23 -19.56 8.51
N LYS A 267 -0.82 -19.77 7.69
CA LYS A 267 -2.19 -20.09 8.13
C LYS A 267 -2.80 -19.04 9.07
N VAL A 268 -2.41 -17.77 8.94
CA VAL A 268 -3.05 -16.64 9.64
C VAL A 268 -4.51 -16.52 9.21
N LEU A 269 -4.76 -16.82 7.92
CA LEU A 269 -6.09 -16.87 7.33
C LEU A 269 -6.36 -18.26 6.74
N SER A 270 -7.63 -18.66 6.75
CA SER A 270 -8.13 -19.93 6.20
C SER A 270 -9.45 -19.69 5.48
N ALA A 271 -9.98 -20.71 4.80
CA ALA A 271 -11.24 -20.63 4.05
C ALA A 271 -12.41 -20.03 4.83
N LYS A 272 -12.52 -20.30 6.16
CA LYS A 272 -13.61 -19.79 7.02
C LYS A 272 -13.63 -18.25 7.15
N HIS A 273 -12.54 -17.57 6.79
CA HIS A 273 -12.43 -16.12 6.88
C HIS A 273 -12.95 -15.39 5.63
N PHE A 274 -13.56 -16.12 4.71
CA PHE A 274 -14.09 -15.57 3.45
C PHE A 274 -15.54 -15.96 3.26
N GLU A 275 -16.28 -15.09 2.59
CA GLU A 275 -17.65 -15.32 2.13
C GLU A 275 -17.77 -14.96 0.65
N LYS A 276 -18.43 -15.84 -0.12
CA LYS A 276 -18.72 -15.60 -1.52
C LYS A 276 -20.10 -14.97 -1.65
N GLN A 277 -20.17 -13.85 -2.32
CA GLN A 277 -21.41 -13.11 -2.58
C GLN A 277 -22.15 -13.68 -3.81
N GLU A 278 -23.43 -13.36 -3.97
CA GLU A 278 -24.26 -13.80 -5.11
C GLU A 278 -23.67 -13.37 -6.47
N ASN A 279 -23.04 -12.21 -6.54
CA ASN A 279 -22.37 -11.69 -7.73
C ASN A 279 -20.99 -12.31 -8.00
N GLY A 280 -20.61 -13.34 -7.26
CA GLY A 280 -19.32 -14.03 -7.35
C GLY A 280 -18.18 -13.35 -6.61
N ALA A 281 -18.37 -12.14 -6.06
CA ALA A 281 -17.34 -11.46 -5.28
C ALA A 281 -16.97 -12.23 -4.01
N VAL A 282 -15.70 -12.31 -3.70
CA VAL A 282 -15.19 -12.87 -2.46
C VAL A 282 -14.81 -11.74 -1.51
N LEU A 283 -15.35 -11.76 -0.30
CA LEU A 283 -15.11 -10.77 0.75
C LEU A 283 -14.56 -11.45 2.00
N LEU A 284 -13.77 -10.70 2.78
CA LEU A 284 -13.36 -11.13 4.11
C LEU A 284 -14.53 -10.99 5.10
N THR A 285 -14.73 -12.01 5.93
CA THR A 285 -15.59 -11.94 7.13
C THR A 285 -15.04 -10.93 8.13
N GLU A 286 -15.79 -10.57 9.15
CA GLU A 286 -15.31 -9.68 10.23
C GLU A 286 -14.10 -10.28 10.95
N GLU A 287 -14.15 -11.60 11.27
CA GLU A 287 -13.01 -12.31 11.88
C GLU A 287 -11.78 -12.27 10.95
N GLY A 288 -11.97 -12.53 9.65
CA GLY A 288 -10.91 -12.50 8.66
C GLY A 288 -10.28 -11.11 8.52
N ARG A 289 -11.09 -10.04 8.51
CA ARG A 289 -10.58 -8.65 8.49
C ARG A 289 -9.76 -8.34 9.74
N ARG A 290 -10.25 -8.74 10.91
CA ARG A 290 -9.54 -8.52 12.18
C ARG A 290 -8.18 -9.23 12.19
N ALA A 291 -8.15 -10.50 11.78
CA ALA A 291 -6.91 -11.28 11.70
C ALA A 291 -5.91 -10.64 10.72
N PHE A 292 -6.39 -10.25 9.53
CA PHE A 292 -5.57 -9.61 8.49
C PHE A 292 -4.99 -8.27 8.94
N LEU A 293 -5.82 -7.40 9.55
CA LEU A 293 -5.39 -6.09 10.01
C LEU A 293 -4.39 -6.17 11.16
N ASN A 294 -4.58 -7.11 12.10
CA ASN A 294 -3.62 -7.37 13.17
C ASN A 294 -2.26 -7.83 12.60
N ALA A 295 -2.29 -8.75 11.64
CA ALA A 295 -1.08 -9.20 10.98
C ALA A 295 -0.40 -8.07 10.17
N TRP A 296 -1.20 -7.21 9.48
CA TRP A 296 -0.69 -6.03 8.77
C TRP A 296 0.04 -5.07 9.71
N GLN A 297 -0.54 -4.81 10.90
CA GLN A 297 0.10 -3.97 11.90
C GLN A 297 1.41 -4.56 12.43
N GLN A 298 1.44 -5.88 12.65
CA GLN A 298 2.69 -6.55 13.04
C GLN A 298 3.74 -6.42 11.94
N LYS A 299 3.35 -6.64 10.67
CA LYS A 299 4.23 -6.46 9.52
C LYS A 299 4.81 -5.05 9.44
N LYS A 300 3.99 -4.03 9.66
CA LYS A 300 4.43 -2.62 9.66
C LYS A 300 5.48 -2.34 10.74
N ARG A 301 5.50 -3.07 11.85
CA ARG A 301 6.47 -2.93 12.96
C ARG A 301 7.80 -3.63 12.73
N GLU A 302 7.87 -4.57 11.79
CA GLU A 302 9.12 -5.26 11.48
C GLU A 302 10.18 -4.26 10.99
N VAL A 303 11.38 -4.36 11.58
CA VAL A 303 12.51 -3.49 11.25
C VAL A 303 13.25 -4.03 10.04
N ILE A 304 13.57 -3.13 9.12
CA ILE A 304 14.39 -3.38 7.94
C ILE A 304 15.53 -2.36 7.86
N THR A 305 16.53 -2.66 7.04
CA THR A 305 17.50 -1.65 6.62
C THR A 305 17.05 -1.07 5.29
N HIS A 306 16.80 0.24 5.25
CA HIS A 306 16.38 0.93 4.02
C HIS A 306 17.49 0.84 2.95
N PRO A 307 17.17 0.40 1.72
CA PRO A 307 18.21 0.11 0.72
C PRO A 307 19.04 1.33 0.30
N PHE A 308 18.45 2.50 0.23
CA PHE A 308 19.14 3.75 -0.14
C PHE A 308 19.76 4.43 1.10
N LEU A 309 19.00 4.67 2.16
CA LEU A 309 19.49 5.38 3.35
C LEU A 309 20.48 4.58 4.19
N LYS A 310 20.49 3.24 4.06
CA LYS A 310 21.27 2.31 4.92
C LYS A 310 20.92 2.40 6.41
N GLU A 311 19.80 3.00 6.75
CA GLU A 311 19.29 3.15 8.10
C GLU A 311 18.24 2.10 8.42
N LYS A 312 18.18 1.69 9.70
CA LYS A 312 17.14 0.80 10.22
C LYS A 312 15.85 1.58 10.44
N LEU A 313 14.75 1.08 9.88
CA LEU A 313 13.41 1.63 10.08
C LEU A 313 12.34 0.54 9.95
N CYS A 314 11.15 0.82 10.46
CA CYS A 314 10.03 -0.11 10.33
C CYS A 314 9.39 -0.04 8.94
N TRP A 315 8.83 -1.17 8.44
CA TRP A 315 8.13 -1.22 7.16
C TRP A 315 7.08 -0.13 7.00
N GLY A 316 6.34 0.19 8.06
CA GLY A 316 5.30 1.23 8.00
C GLY A 316 5.82 2.64 7.76
N LEU A 317 7.13 2.89 7.95
CA LEU A 317 7.76 4.18 7.63
C LEU A 317 8.30 4.25 6.20
N VAL A 318 8.39 3.11 5.49
CA VAL A 318 8.92 3.09 4.12
C VAL A 318 8.16 4.02 3.17
N PRO A 319 6.81 4.01 3.12
CA PRO A 319 6.07 4.94 2.26
C PRO A 319 6.40 6.41 2.56
N TYR A 320 6.55 6.76 3.85
CA TYR A 320 6.90 8.12 4.27
C TYR A 320 8.31 8.53 3.83
N VAL A 321 9.29 7.64 4.01
CA VAL A 321 10.67 7.89 3.55
C VAL A 321 10.71 8.06 2.03
N GLN A 322 10.03 7.20 1.28
CA GLN A 322 9.95 7.30 -0.17
C GLN A 322 9.24 8.59 -0.63
N ALA A 323 8.18 9.02 0.06
CA ALA A 323 7.52 10.30 -0.20
C ALA A 323 8.45 11.50 0.07
N LEU A 324 9.26 11.46 1.13
CA LEU A 324 10.28 12.48 1.40
C LEU A 324 11.39 12.51 0.34
N LEU A 325 11.85 11.34 -0.11
CA LEU A 325 12.84 11.25 -1.19
C LEU A 325 12.30 11.81 -2.50
N LEU A 326 11.02 11.52 -2.82
CA LEU A 326 10.33 12.10 -3.97
C LEU A 326 10.21 13.62 -3.86
N ALA A 327 9.83 14.14 -2.68
CA ALA A 327 9.76 15.59 -2.45
C ALA A 327 11.13 16.26 -2.59
N ARG A 328 12.22 15.62 -2.15
CA ARG A 328 13.58 16.12 -2.31
C ARG A 328 14.01 16.13 -3.78
N THR A 329 13.65 15.11 -4.55
CA THR A 329 13.92 15.08 -5.99
C THR A 329 13.17 16.19 -6.73
N LEU A 330 11.88 16.40 -6.40
CA LEU A 330 11.09 17.47 -6.98
C LEU A 330 11.61 18.88 -6.63
N ARG A 331 12.27 19.06 -5.48
CA ARG A 331 12.95 20.32 -5.11
C ARG A 331 14.32 20.50 -5.75
N GLY A 332 14.86 19.47 -6.38
CA GLY A 332 16.23 19.48 -6.92
C GLY A 332 17.34 19.17 -5.89
N ASP A 333 16.97 18.73 -4.67
CA ASP A 333 17.92 18.30 -3.64
C ASP A 333 18.56 16.92 -3.98
N LEU A 334 17.94 16.16 -4.86
CA LEU A 334 18.41 14.90 -5.43
C LEU A 334 18.23 14.97 -6.96
N GLU A 335 19.24 14.49 -7.69
CA GLU A 335 19.19 14.47 -9.17
C GLU A 335 18.15 13.49 -9.70
N VAL A 336 18.03 12.30 -9.05
CA VAL A 336 17.12 11.22 -9.45
C VAL A 336 16.44 10.66 -8.22
N TYR A 337 15.15 10.31 -8.35
CA TYR A 337 14.41 9.61 -7.32
C TYR A 337 14.97 8.19 -7.14
N PRO A 338 15.45 7.83 -5.92
CA PRO A 338 16.00 6.51 -5.66
C PRO A 338 14.89 5.49 -5.41
N PRO A 339 14.66 4.52 -6.32
CA PRO A 339 13.66 3.48 -6.11
C PRO A 339 13.96 2.60 -4.88
N PHE A 340 12.93 2.04 -4.29
CA PHE A 340 13.06 1.10 -3.19
C PHE A 340 13.47 -0.29 -3.71
N PHE A 341 14.78 -0.56 -3.81
CA PHE A 341 15.32 -1.84 -4.26
C PHE A 341 15.57 -2.79 -3.10
N TRP A 342 14.62 -3.69 -2.85
CA TRP A 342 14.67 -4.66 -1.76
C TRP A 342 15.18 -6.04 -2.23
N LYS A 343 16.19 -6.62 -1.52
CA LYS A 343 16.73 -7.97 -1.77
C LYS A 343 16.35 -8.95 -0.65
#